data_8dfa6331d6e4e9eb43cc386be2654af2
#
_entry.id   8dfa6331d6e4e9eb43cc386be2654af2
#
_cell.length_a   1.000
_cell.length_b   1.000
_cell.length_c   1.000
_cell.angle_alpha   90.00
_cell.angle_beta   90.00
_cell.angle_gamma   90.00
#
_symmetry.space_group_name_H-M   'P 1'
#
loop_
_entity.id
_entity.type
_entity.pdbx_description
1 polymer ?
#
loop_
_entity_poly.entity_id
_entity_poly.type
_entity_poly.pdbx_seq_one_letter_code
_entity_poly.pdbx_strand_id
1 'polypeptide(L)'
;NQNLEAMAKQLYDYWFVQFDFPNEEGKPYKSSGEVMVYNERFGREIPQRWSTMPISEILDKYPTTKRYETKEYLSCGKYPIIDQGDSYIVGFTNEVDHLLTRHPAVLFGDHSTKVKFLDFDFARGADGTQILYSSNEAVSQYYLYLAVSALQIRNLGYSRHFKYLKELPIIIPDLKIANKFKNIVKPLFEEWTKNIFCNIELTKQRNELLPLLMNGQVSVNSDLSDD
;
A
#
# COMPACT_ATOMS: atom_id res chain seq x y z
N ASN A 1 6.14 -6.37 -10.01
CA ASN A 1 5.58 -5.70 -8.82
C ASN A 1 6.06 -6.32 -7.51
N GLN A 2 6.11 -7.65 -7.40
CA GLN A 2 6.59 -8.32 -6.18
C GLN A 2 8.00 -7.88 -5.75
N ASN A 3 8.91 -7.67 -6.70
CA ASN A 3 10.26 -7.19 -6.39
C ASN A 3 10.28 -5.76 -5.87
N LEU A 4 9.47 -4.85 -6.43
CA LEU A 4 9.38 -3.46 -5.97
C LEU A 4 8.84 -3.39 -4.53
N GLU A 5 7.80 -4.15 -4.24
CA GLU A 5 7.24 -4.25 -2.89
C GLU A 5 8.25 -4.85 -1.91
N ALA A 6 8.95 -5.92 -2.30
CA ALA A 6 9.99 -6.55 -1.48
C ALA A 6 11.14 -5.58 -1.17
N MET A 7 11.59 -4.79 -2.17
CA MET A 7 12.62 -3.76 -1.96
C MET A 7 12.16 -2.69 -0.97
N ALA A 8 10.91 -2.20 -1.11
CA ALA A 8 10.37 -1.20 -0.18
C ALA A 8 10.23 -1.77 1.25
N LYS A 9 9.77 -3.02 1.41
CA LYS A 9 9.70 -3.71 2.70
C LYS A 9 11.09 -3.92 3.31
N GLN A 10 12.07 -4.36 2.51
CA GLN A 10 13.44 -4.56 2.99
C GLN A 10 14.05 -3.25 3.49
N LEU A 11 13.80 -2.14 2.76
CA LEU A 11 14.27 -0.82 3.19
C LEU A 11 13.57 -0.35 4.47
N TYR A 12 12.26 -0.59 4.60
CA TYR A 12 11.50 -0.34 5.82
C TYR A 12 12.07 -1.13 7.00
N ASP A 13 12.32 -2.42 6.82
CA ASP A 13 12.89 -3.27 7.87
C ASP A 13 14.27 -2.79 8.31
N TYR A 14 15.12 -2.42 7.37
CA TYR A 14 16.44 -1.91 7.66
C TYR A 14 16.39 -0.58 8.45
N TRP A 15 15.49 0.34 8.07
CA TRP A 15 15.42 1.66 8.68
C TRP A 15 14.61 1.70 9.99
N PHE A 16 13.49 0.98 10.08
CA PHE A 16 12.51 1.14 11.17
C PHE A 16 12.33 -0.10 12.04
N VAL A 17 12.84 -1.24 11.60
CA VAL A 17 12.87 -2.45 12.42
C VAL A 17 14.26 -2.69 12.99
N GLN A 18 15.31 -2.57 12.18
CA GLN A 18 16.71 -2.70 12.62
C GLN A 18 17.29 -1.40 13.15
N PHE A 19 16.73 -0.23 12.76
CA PHE A 19 17.17 1.12 13.09
C PHE A 19 18.53 1.51 12.50
N ASP A 20 18.90 0.90 11.38
CA ASP A 20 20.15 1.17 10.67
C ASP A 20 19.97 2.16 9.49
N PHE A 21 19.04 3.12 9.65
CA PHE A 21 18.95 4.25 8.74
C PHE A 21 20.24 5.07 8.74
N PRO A 22 20.56 5.79 7.64
CA PRO A 22 21.81 6.58 7.55
C PRO A 22 21.79 7.75 8.55
N ASN A 23 22.75 7.78 9.46
CA ASN A 23 23.01 8.89 10.37
C ASN A 23 23.56 10.12 9.62
N GLU A 24 24.06 11.14 10.32
CA GLU A 24 24.61 12.36 9.70
C GLU A 24 25.86 12.12 8.89
N GLU A 25 26.64 11.08 9.22
CA GLU A 25 27.83 10.64 8.50
C GLU A 25 27.53 9.63 7.37
N GLY A 26 26.26 9.25 7.18
CA GLY A 26 25.85 8.22 6.22
C GLY A 26 26.08 6.78 6.68
N LYS A 27 26.48 6.57 7.94
CA LYS A 27 26.66 5.24 8.55
C LYS A 27 25.36 4.69 9.11
N PRO A 28 25.20 3.36 9.26
CA PRO A 28 24.03 2.76 9.90
C PRO A 28 23.89 3.26 11.34
N TYR A 29 22.72 3.80 11.73
CA TYR A 29 22.50 4.48 13.01
C TYR A 29 22.82 3.56 14.21
N LYS A 30 22.06 2.50 14.39
CA LYS A 30 22.21 1.59 15.53
C LYS A 30 23.55 0.85 15.52
N SER A 31 23.94 0.31 14.38
CA SER A 31 25.20 -0.47 14.25
C SER A 31 26.46 0.39 14.44
N SER A 32 26.35 1.71 14.30
CA SER A 32 27.46 2.64 14.61
C SER A 32 27.53 3.06 16.07
N GLY A 33 26.65 2.53 16.94
CA GLY A 33 26.62 2.82 18.37
C GLY A 33 25.91 4.11 18.75
N GLU A 34 25.03 4.62 17.91
CA GLU A 34 24.20 5.79 18.19
C GLU A 34 23.21 5.54 19.34
N VAL A 35 22.75 6.62 19.97
CA VAL A 35 21.98 6.54 21.21
C VAL A 35 20.59 5.96 21.00
N MET A 36 20.31 4.86 21.67
CA MET A 36 19.02 4.20 21.74
C MET A 36 18.40 4.40 23.12
N VAL A 37 17.05 4.49 23.20
CA VAL A 37 16.29 4.68 24.43
C VAL A 37 15.17 3.66 24.50
N TYR A 38 15.01 3.03 25.66
CA TYR A 38 13.93 2.07 25.87
C TYR A 38 12.56 2.75 25.82
N ASN A 39 11.67 2.22 25.01
CA ASN A 39 10.30 2.69 24.88
C ASN A 39 9.34 1.63 25.46
N GLU A 40 8.67 1.95 26.57
CA GLU A 40 7.77 1.02 27.28
C GLU A 40 6.60 0.57 26.41
N ARG A 41 6.00 1.48 25.62
CA ARG A 41 4.85 1.17 24.76
C ARG A 41 5.21 0.21 23.65
N PHE A 42 6.42 0.32 23.11
CA PHE A 42 6.92 -0.54 22.04
C PHE A 42 7.64 -1.78 22.55
N GLY A 43 7.98 -1.82 23.85
CA GLY A 43 8.65 -2.93 24.53
C GLY A 43 10.09 -3.18 24.08
N ARG A 44 10.74 -2.18 23.44
CA ARG A 44 12.13 -2.27 22.97
C ARG A 44 12.79 -0.90 22.86
N GLU A 45 14.09 -0.91 22.62
CA GLU A 45 14.83 0.33 22.34
C GLU A 45 14.49 0.88 20.98
N ILE A 46 14.35 2.21 20.90
CA ILE A 46 14.19 3.00 19.68
C ILE A 46 15.20 4.14 19.66
N PRO A 47 15.49 4.76 18.50
CA PRO A 47 16.35 5.95 18.43
C PRO A 47 15.89 7.07 19.35
N GLN A 48 16.80 7.74 20.04
CA GLN A 48 16.52 8.72 21.09
C GLN A 48 15.52 9.83 20.70
N ARG A 49 15.54 10.27 19.43
CA ARG A 49 14.67 11.34 18.94
C ARG A 49 13.32 10.85 18.40
N TRP A 50 13.08 9.55 18.45
CA TRP A 50 11.86 8.96 17.92
C TRP A 50 10.84 8.75 19.02
N SER A 51 9.58 8.68 18.64
CA SER A 51 8.48 8.41 19.55
C SER A 51 7.58 7.29 19.02
N THR A 52 6.57 6.93 19.79
CA THR A 52 5.55 5.98 19.37
C THR A 52 4.18 6.56 19.61
N MET A 53 3.26 6.33 18.68
CA MET A 53 1.86 6.73 18.82
C MET A 53 0.95 5.58 18.39
N PRO A 54 -0.23 5.42 18.99
CA PRO A 54 -1.24 4.50 18.47
C PRO A 54 -1.70 4.98 17.08
N ILE A 55 -2.03 4.04 16.22
CA ILE A 55 -2.48 4.36 14.85
C ILE A 55 -3.70 5.29 14.88
N SER A 56 -4.59 5.14 15.87
CA SER A 56 -5.77 6.03 16.02
C SER A 56 -5.44 7.52 16.12
N GLU A 57 -4.28 7.87 16.67
CA GLU A 57 -3.87 9.27 16.87
C GLU A 57 -3.27 9.90 15.61
N ILE A 58 -2.81 9.07 14.68
CA ILE A 58 -2.21 9.53 13.41
C ILE A 58 -3.17 9.49 12.24
N LEU A 59 -4.33 8.84 12.39
CA LEU A 59 -5.29 8.74 11.30
C LEU A 59 -6.08 10.04 11.14
N ASP A 60 -6.12 10.50 9.89
CA ASP A 60 -7.00 11.59 9.49
C ASP A 60 -8.46 11.12 9.35
N LYS A 61 -9.40 12.00 9.65
CA LYS A 61 -10.82 11.72 9.41
C LYS A 61 -11.11 11.91 7.93
N TYR A 62 -11.56 10.85 7.29
CA TYR A 62 -11.98 10.89 5.90
C TYR A 62 -13.47 10.62 5.76
N PRO A 63 -14.21 11.36 4.91
CA PRO A 63 -15.63 11.14 4.70
C PRO A 63 -15.91 9.73 4.23
N THR A 64 -16.98 9.14 4.73
CA THR A 64 -17.45 7.85 4.25
C THR A 64 -18.04 8.01 2.85
N THR A 65 -17.50 7.27 1.87
CA THR A 65 -18.03 7.21 0.51
C THR A 65 -18.97 6.04 0.32
N LYS A 66 -19.75 6.03 -0.78
CA LYS A 66 -20.56 4.88 -1.21
C LYS A 66 -19.68 3.61 -1.22
N ARG A 67 -20.24 2.49 -0.84
CA ARG A 67 -19.67 1.16 -1.03
C ARG A 67 -20.43 0.49 -2.17
N TYR A 68 -19.70 0.03 -3.16
CA TYR A 68 -20.28 -0.71 -4.27
C TYR A 68 -20.50 -2.16 -3.86
N GLU A 69 -21.67 -2.71 -4.15
CA GLU A 69 -21.96 -4.13 -3.97
C GLU A 69 -21.44 -4.92 -5.17
N THR A 70 -21.15 -6.21 -4.99
CA THR A 70 -20.59 -7.07 -6.05
C THR A 70 -21.45 -7.08 -7.33
N LYS A 71 -22.77 -6.95 -7.21
CA LYS A 71 -23.70 -6.87 -8.36
C LYS A 71 -23.53 -5.60 -9.21
N GLU A 72 -22.90 -4.55 -8.65
CA GLU A 72 -22.64 -3.27 -9.33
C GLU A 72 -21.29 -3.25 -10.04
N TYR A 73 -20.47 -4.31 -9.88
CA TYR A 73 -19.13 -4.37 -10.46
C TYR A 73 -19.22 -4.65 -11.96
N LEU A 74 -18.57 -3.79 -12.73
CA LEU A 74 -18.37 -4.02 -14.16
C LEU A 74 -17.10 -4.85 -14.38
N SER A 75 -17.07 -5.67 -15.41
CA SER A 75 -15.87 -6.42 -15.83
C SER A 75 -14.80 -5.50 -16.45
N CYS A 76 -15.21 -4.35 -16.99
CA CYS A 76 -14.36 -3.28 -17.48
C CYS A 76 -15.01 -1.93 -17.24
N GLY A 77 -14.21 -0.89 -17.07
CA GLY A 77 -14.69 0.46 -16.79
C GLY A 77 -13.53 1.43 -16.58
N LYS A 78 -13.86 2.67 -16.31
CA LYS A 78 -12.88 3.75 -16.19
C LYS A 78 -12.13 3.72 -14.85
N TYR A 79 -12.84 3.41 -13.76
CA TYR A 79 -12.29 3.47 -12.41
C TYR A 79 -12.33 2.09 -11.76
N PRO A 80 -11.21 1.64 -11.18
CA PRO A 80 -11.17 0.36 -10.49
C PRO A 80 -11.96 0.40 -9.18
N ILE A 81 -12.58 -0.72 -8.83
CA ILE A 81 -13.21 -0.96 -7.55
C ILE A 81 -12.25 -1.82 -6.72
N ILE A 82 -11.98 -1.36 -5.50
CA ILE A 82 -11.05 -2.01 -4.57
C ILE A 82 -11.80 -2.41 -3.30
N ASP A 83 -11.61 -3.64 -2.88
CA ASP A 83 -12.14 -4.16 -1.62
C ASP A 83 -11.06 -4.84 -0.76
N GLN A 84 -11.47 -5.49 0.32
CA GLN A 84 -10.59 -6.20 1.23
C GLN A 84 -10.21 -7.63 0.79
N GLY A 85 -10.65 -8.08 -0.38
CA GLY A 85 -10.38 -9.43 -0.90
C GLY A 85 -8.96 -9.63 -1.41
N ASP A 86 -8.69 -10.83 -1.96
CA ASP A 86 -7.37 -11.21 -2.47
C ASP A 86 -6.96 -10.47 -3.73
N SER A 87 -7.90 -10.27 -4.63
CA SER A 87 -7.65 -9.54 -5.87
C SER A 87 -7.36 -8.08 -5.57
N TYR A 88 -6.33 -7.52 -6.23
CA TYR A 88 -6.00 -6.11 -6.07
C TYR A 88 -7.12 -5.22 -6.58
N ILE A 89 -7.68 -5.52 -7.75
CA ILE A 89 -8.88 -4.91 -8.34
C ILE A 89 -9.94 -6.00 -8.44
N VAL A 90 -11.16 -5.71 -8.00
CA VAL A 90 -12.27 -6.67 -8.00
C VAL A 90 -13.32 -6.39 -9.07
N GLY A 91 -13.25 -5.23 -9.70
CA GLY A 91 -14.14 -4.79 -10.76
C GLY A 91 -13.92 -3.33 -11.11
N PHE A 92 -14.81 -2.77 -11.90
CA PHE A 92 -14.73 -1.39 -12.36
C PHE A 92 -16.08 -0.68 -12.23
N THR A 93 -16.04 0.66 -12.27
CA THR A 93 -17.21 1.53 -12.40
C THR A 93 -16.92 2.68 -13.36
N ASN A 94 -18.00 3.28 -13.91
CA ASN A 94 -17.92 4.53 -14.66
C ASN A 94 -18.48 5.72 -13.88
N GLU A 95 -19.02 5.48 -12.67
CA GLU A 95 -19.53 6.54 -11.80
C GLU A 95 -18.38 7.38 -11.22
N VAL A 96 -18.55 8.70 -11.18
CA VAL A 96 -17.52 9.65 -10.70
C VAL A 96 -17.83 10.21 -9.32
N ASP A 97 -19.10 10.24 -8.90
CA ASP A 97 -19.56 10.98 -7.72
C ASP A 97 -19.07 10.39 -6.38
N HIS A 98 -18.62 9.15 -6.39
CA HIS A 98 -18.24 8.40 -5.18
C HIS A 98 -16.78 7.91 -5.20
N LEU A 99 -15.95 8.49 -6.06
CA LEU A 99 -14.54 8.14 -6.14
C LEU A 99 -13.76 8.68 -4.95
N LEU A 100 -12.76 7.93 -4.55
CA LEU A 100 -11.69 8.37 -3.68
C LEU A 100 -10.57 8.93 -4.57
N THR A 101 -10.43 10.25 -4.55
CA THR A 101 -9.46 11.00 -5.38
C THR A 101 -8.27 11.50 -4.58
N ARG A 102 -8.31 11.37 -3.24
CA ARG A 102 -7.15 11.65 -2.39
C ARG A 102 -6.25 10.41 -2.41
N HIS A 103 -5.11 10.52 -3.08
CA HIS A 103 -4.10 9.46 -3.12
C HIS A 103 -2.70 10.04 -2.89
N PRO A 104 -1.70 9.24 -2.50
CA PRO A 104 -1.86 7.81 -2.20
C PRO A 104 -2.69 7.54 -0.95
N ALA A 105 -3.38 6.41 -0.94
CA ALA A 105 -4.22 5.92 0.15
C ALA A 105 -3.75 4.53 0.60
N VAL A 106 -4.01 4.18 1.86
CA VAL A 106 -3.82 2.82 2.38
C VAL A 106 -5.19 2.23 2.68
N LEU A 107 -5.46 1.05 2.14
CA LEU A 107 -6.66 0.30 2.43
C LEU A 107 -6.33 -0.81 3.43
N PHE A 108 -7.15 -0.94 4.46
CA PHE A 108 -7.11 -2.04 5.42
C PHE A 108 -8.42 -2.83 5.39
N GLY A 109 -8.31 -4.14 5.28
CA GLY A 109 -9.44 -5.06 5.33
C GLY A 109 -9.83 -5.40 6.77
N ASP A 110 -11.01 -4.96 7.22
CA ASP A 110 -11.48 -5.16 8.60
C ASP A 110 -11.68 -6.65 8.94
N HIS A 111 -12.02 -7.48 7.96
CA HIS A 111 -12.18 -8.92 8.14
C HIS A 111 -11.04 -9.76 7.59
N SER A 112 -10.34 -9.29 6.56
CA SER A 112 -9.26 -10.02 5.91
C SER A 112 -7.88 -9.72 6.48
N THR A 113 -7.73 -8.60 7.21
CA THR A 113 -6.46 -8.01 7.66
C THR A 113 -5.49 -7.63 6.53
N LYS A 114 -5.96 -7.67 5.29
CA LYS A 114 -5.15 -7.32 4.13
C LYS A 114 -4.92 -5.82 4.03
N VAL A 115 -3.74 -5.47 3.58
CA VAL A 115 -3.34 -4.07 3.38
C VAL A 115 -3.03 -3.86 1.91
N LYS A 116 -3.59 -2.80 1.32
CA LYS A 116 -3.32 -2.42 -0.08
C LYS A 116 -2.87 -0.97 -0.14
N PHE A 117 -1.90 -0.69 -0.98
CA PHE A 117 -1.46 0.68 -1.31
C PHE A 117 -2.11 1.12 -2.61
N LEU A 118 -2.70 2.30 -2.65
CA LEU A 118 -3.50 2.79 -3.78
C LEU A 118 -3.04 4.22 -4.12
N ASP A 119 -2.46 4.40 -5.29
CA ASP A 119 -1.97 5.70 -5.78
C ASP A 119 -2.67 6.08 -7.10
N PHE A 120 -3.99 6.00 -7.09
CA PHE A 120 -4.88 6.33 -8.20
C PHE A 120 -6.32 6.54 -7.70
N ASP A 121 -7.16 7.14 -8.54
CA ASP A 121 -8.59 7.28 -8.26
C ASP A 121 -9.28 5.92 -8.28
N PHE A 122 -10.08 5.62 -7.25
CA PHE A 122 -10.76 4.34 -7.13
C PHE A 122 -12.11 4.46 -6.43
N ALA A 123 -12.96 3.47 -6.63
CA ALA A 123 -14.19 3.29 -5.87
C ALA A 123 -14.02 2.22 -4.80
N ARG A 124 -14.71 2.39 -3.68
CA ARG A 124 -14.66 1.45 -2.56
C ARG A 124 -15.70 0.34 -2.75
N GLY A 125 -15.24 -0.91 -2.85
CA GLY A 125 -16.10 -2.10 -2.84
C GLY A 125 -16.41 -2.56 -1.41
N ALA A 126 -17.15 -3.61 -1.29
CA ALA A 126 -17.59 -4.45 -0.17
C ALA A 126 -17.47 -3.88 1.26
N ASP A 127 -18.24 -4.43 2.19
CA ASP A 127 -18.14 -4.14 3.62
C ASP A 127 -16.73 -4.49 4.18
N GLY A 128 -16.36 -3.79 5.27
CA GLY A 128 -15.09 -4.04 5.93
C GLY A 128 -13.87 -3.36 5.29
N THR A 129 -14.05 -2.61 4.21
CA THR A 129 -12.97 -1.84 3.58
C THR A 129 -12.77 -0.53 4.33
N GLN A 130 -11.62 -0.36 5.00
CA GLN A 130 -11.24 0.84 5.72
C GLN A 130 -10.15 1.59 4.95
N ILE A 131 -10.31 2.90 4.77
CA ILE A 131 -9.32 3.74 4.10
C ILE A 131 -8.58 4.55 5.16
N LEU A 132 -7.26 4.48 5.13
CA LEU A 132 -6.37 5.10 6.08
C LEU A 132 -5.60 6.25 5.43
N TYR A 133 -5.70 7.43 6.03
CA TYR A 133 -4.86 8.58 5.70
C TYR A 133 -4.13 9.02 6.95
N SER A 134 -2.87 9.36 6.81
CA SER A 134 -2.10 9.97 7.91
C SER A 134 -2.33 11.46 7.96
N SER A 135 -2.52 11.99 9.17
CA SER A 135 -2.48 13.41 9.49
C SER A 135 -1.12 13.85 10.05
N ASN A 136 -0.20 12.91 10.29
CA ASN A 136 1.11 13.16 10.85
C ASN A 136 2.16 13.34 9.73
N GLU A 137 2.88 14.46 9.72
CA GLU A 137 3.86 14.80 8.69
C GLU A 137 5.04 13.81 8.59
N ALA A 138 5.43 13.20 9.71
CA ALA A 138 6.48 12.19 9.75
C ALA A 138 6.01 10.81 9.30
N VAL A 139 4.69 10.62 9.10
CA VAL A 139 4.08 9.35 8.68
C VAL A 139 3.50 9.53 7.28
N SER A 140 4.34 9.45 6.24
CA SER A 140 3.85 9.45 4.86
C SER A 140 2.98 8.23 4.58
N GLN A 141 2.15 8.27 3.53
CA GLN A 141 1.30 7.13 3.14
C GLN A 141 2.12 5.89 2.77
N TYR A 142 3.31 6.07 2.19
CA TYR A 142 4.26 4.98 1.92
C TYR A 142 4.73 4.31 3.21
N TYR A 143 5.09 5.13 4.20
CA TYR A 143 5.49 4.63 5.52
C TYR A 143 4.31 3.95 6.22
N LEU A 144 3.12 4.57 6.22
CA LEU A 144 1.91 4.02 6.83
C LEU A 144 1.57 2.65 6.24
N TYR A 145 1.63 2.50 4.92
CA TYR A 145 1.42 1.22 4.25
C TYR A 145 2.39 0.15 4.74
N LEU A 146 3.68 0.46 4.76
CA LEU A 146 4.72 -0.48 5.17
C LEU A 146 4.63 -0.81 6.66
N ALA A 147 4.38 0.20 7.51
CA ALA A 147 4.21 0.03 8.95
C ALA A 147 3.00 -0.87 9.27
N VAL A 148 1.83 -0.60 8.67
CA VAL A 148 0.62 -1.42 8.87
C VAL A 148 0.81 -2.83 8.32
N SER A 149 1.48 -2.98 7.17
CA SER A 149 1.78 -4.28 6.57
C SER A 149 2.74 -5.12 7.42
N ALA A 150 3.64 -4.47 8.15
CA ALA A 150 4.58 -5.13 9.06
C ALA A 150 3.92 -5.59 10.38
N LEU A 151 2.75 -5.02 10.74
CA LEU A 151 1.98 -5.45 11.90
C LEU A 151 1.33 -6.80 11.59
N GLN A 152 1.85 -7.88 12.19
CA GLN A 152 1.30 -9.23 12.02
C GLN A 152 -0.02 -9.39 12.80
N ILE A 153 -1.10 -8.79 12.29
CA ILE A 153 -2.42 -8.91 12.90
C ILE A 153 -2.96 -10.30 12.62
N ARG A 154 -3.14 -11.09 13.66
CA ARG A 154 -3.79 -12.41 13.54
C ARG A 154 -5.22 -12.22 13.03
N ASN A 155 -5.54 -12.86 11.91
CA ASN A 155 -6.92 -12.95 11.45
C ASN A 155 -7.67 -13.94 12.37
N LEU A 156 -8.60 -13.40 13.16
CA LEU A 156 -9.44 -14.17 14.08
C LEU A 156 -10.83 -14.51 13.47
N GLY A 157 -10.91 -14.60 12.15
CA GLY A 157 -12.15 -14.88 11.43
C GLY A 157 -13.09 -13.66 11.36
N TYR A 158 -14.35 -13.83 11.73
CA TYR A 158 -15.37 -12.76 11.62
C TYR A 158 -15.19 -11.55 12.56
N SER A 159 -14.05 -11.43 13.23
CA SER A 159 -13.73 -10.29 14.10
C SER A 159 -13.53 -9.00 13.29
N ARG A 160 -13.80 -7.85 13.92
CA ARG A 160 -13.49 -6.53 13.36
C ARG A 160 -12.09 -6.11 13.81
N HIS A 161 -11.11 -6.31 12.94
CA HIS A 161 -9.70 -6.08 13.24
C HIS A 161 -9.30 -4.61 13.21
N PHE A 162 -10.09 -3.74 12.56
CA PHE A 162 -9.79 -2.31 12.49
C PHE A 162 -9.78 -1.62 13.86
N LYS A 163 -10.69 -2.01 14.77
CA LYS A 163 -10.65 -1.50 16.14
C LYS A 163 -9.33 -1.84 16.80
N TYR A 164 -8.88 -3.08 16.64
CA TYR A 164 -7.63 -3.56 17.18
C TYR A 164 -6.42 -2.88 16.55
N LEU A 165 -6.39 -2.76 15.21
CA LEU A 165 -5.35 -2.04 14.48
C LEU A 165 -5.13 -0.63 15.05
N LYS A 166 -6.19 0.10 15.35
CA LYS A 166 -6.12 1.48 15.84
C LYS A 166 -5.40 1.62 17.19
N GLU A 167 -5.40 0.59 18.00
CA GLU A 167 -4.76 0.58 19.32
C GLU A 167 -3.26 0.25 19.26
N LEU A 168 -2.82 -0.34 18.14
CA LEU A 168 -1.42 -0.73 17.96
C LEU A 168 -0.52 0.49 17.81
N PRO A 169 0.63 0.52 18.51
CA PRO A 169 1.60 1.59 18.36
C PRO A 169 2.42 1.41 17.06
N ILE A 170 2.71 2.51 16.41
CA ILE A 170 3.76 2.59 15.40
C ILE A 170 4.81 3.60 15.81
N ILE A 171 5.99 3.47 15.22
CA ILE A 171 7.10 4.39 15.42
C ILE A 171 6.84 5.66 14.63
N ILE A 172 7.14 6.79 15.28
CA ILE A 172 7.15 8.12 14.64
C ILE A 172 8.59 8.56 14.55
N PRO A 173 9.20 8.48 13.36
CA PRO A 173 10.59 8.88 13.17
C PRO A 173 10.77 10.39 13.21
N ASP A 174 12.01 10.84 13.31
CA ASP A 174 12.38 12.22 13.04
C ASP A 174 11.98 12.62 11.62
N LEU A 175 11.44 13.83 11.46
CA LEU A 175 10.89 14.32 10.17
C LEU A 175 11.93 14.31 9.03
N LYS A 176 13.23 14.56 9.36
CA LYS A 176 14.33 14.53 8.38
C LYS A 176 14.52 13.11 7.84
N ILE A 177 14.47 12.10 8.72
CA ILE A 177 14.60 10.69 8.35
C ILE A 177 13.36 10.22 7.60
N ALA A 178 12.15 10.59 8.07
CA ALA A 178 10.89 10.30 7.40
C ALA A 178 10.88 10.80 5.95
N ASN A 179 11.32 12.04 5.72
CA ASN A 179 11.38 12.63 4.38
C ASN A 179 12.44 11.97 3.49
N LYS A 180 13.62 11.63 4.04
CA LYS A 180 14.63 10.86 3.29
C LYS A 180 14.06 9.51 2.84
N PHE A 181 13.43 8.77 3.75
CA PHE A 181 12.81 7.49 3.45
C PHE A 181 11.73 7.62 2.38
N LYS A 182 10.80 8.57 2.56
CA LYS A 182 9.74 8.86 1.57
C LYS A 182 10.32 9.08 0.17
N ASN A 183 11.38 9.88 0.05
CA ASN A 183 11.99 10.20 -1.25
C ASN A 183 12.63 8.98 -1.92
N ILE A 184 13.12 8.01 -1.14
CA ILE A 184 13.72 6.78 -1.68
C ILE A 184 12.62 5.79 -2.11
N VAL A 185 11.56 5.62 -1.30
CA VAL A 185 10.54 4.61 -1.61
C VAL A 185 9.50 5.08 -2.62
N LYS A 186 9.23 6.38 -2.70
CA LYS A 186 8.23 6.96 -3.60
C LYS A 186 8.38 6.47 -5.05
N PRO A 187 9.57 6.52 -5.69
CA PRO A 187 9.72 6.02 -7.05
C PRO A 187 9.38 4.53 -7.22
N LEU A 188 9.63 3.70 -6.20
CA LEU A 188 9.28 2.28 -6.23
C LEU A 188 7.76 2.08 -6.30
N PHE A 189 7.01 2.87 -5.52
CA PHE A 189 5.55 2.80 -5.51
C PHE A 189 4.92 3.42 -6.77
N GLU A 190 5.50 4.48 -7.31
CA GLU A 190 5.08 5.06 -8.60
C GLU A 190 5.24 4.03 -9.74
N GLU A 191 6.37 3.35 -9.82
CA GLU A 191 6.59 2.30 -10.81
C GLU A 191 5.69 1.08 -10.56
N TRP A 192 5.45 0.72 -9.29
CA TRP A 192 4.50 -0.33 -8.95
C TRP A 192 3.09 -0.01 -9.45
N THR A 193 2.60 1.21 -9.20
CA THR A 193 1.28 1.68 -9.66
C THR A 193 1.18 1.67 -11.18
N LYS A 194 2.19 2.18 -11.88
CA LYS A 194 2.26 2.17 -13.34
C LYS A 194 2.18 0.74 -13.90
N ASN A 195 2.92 -0.19 -13.31
CA ASN A 195 2.89 -1.60 -13.69
C ASN A 195 1.53 -2.27 -13.47
N ILE A 196 0.73 -1.85 -12.49
CA ILE A 196 -0.64 -2.34 -12.31
C ILE A 196 -1.48 -2.00 -13.55
N PHE A 197 -1.48 -0.73 -13.97
CA PHE A 197 -2.25 -0.30 -15.13
C PHE A 197 -1.73 -0.90 -16.44
N CYS A 198 -0.43 -1.02 -16.61
CA CYS A 198 0.16 -1.72 -17.73
C CYS A 198 -0.32 -3.18 -17.82
N ASN A 199 -0.35 -3.89 -16.70
CA ASN A 199 -0.85 -5.28 -16.65
C ASN A 199 -2.35 -5.39 -16.94
N ILE A 200 -3.17 -4.40 -16.55
CA ILE A 200 -4.60 -4.35 -16.90
C ILE A 200 -4.74 -4.23 -18.41
N GLU A 201 -4.02 -3.29 -19.02
CA GLU A 201 -4.09 -3.06 -20.47
C GLU A 201 -3.58 -4.27 -21.26
N LEU A 202 -2.44 -4.85 -20.88
CA LEU A 202 -1.91 -6.07 -21.50
C LEU A 202 -2.88 -7.25 -21.37
N THR A 203 -3.54 -7.38 -20.22
CA THR A 203 -4.55 -8.42 -20.02
C THR A 203 -5.76 -8.23 -20.92
N LYS A 204 -6.21 -6.98 -21.11
CA LYS A 204 -7.28 -6.64 -22.03
C LYS A 204 -6.90 -6.98 -23.46
N GLN A 205 -5.74 -6.53 -23.92
CA GLN A 205 -5.24 -6.82 -25.27
C GLN A 205 -5.09 -8.32 -25.52
N ARG A 206 -4.56 -9.07 -24.56
CA ARG A 206 -4.50 -10.53 -24.63
C ARG A 206 -5.89 -11.14 -24.82
N ASN A 207 -6.87 -10.72 -24.04
CA ASN A 207 -8.21 -11.28 -24.09
C ASN A 207 -8.94 -10.92 -25.40
N GLU A 208 -8.63 -9.79 -26.01
CA GLU A 208 -9.16 -9.39 -27.30
C GLU A 208 -8.48 -10.16 -28.45
N LEU A 209 -7.18 -10.36 -28.41
CA LEU A 209 -6.39 -11.00 -29.49
C LEU A 209 -6.50 -12.53 -29.46
N LEU A 210 -6.55 -13.15 -28.28
CA LEU A 210 -6.53 -14.60 -28.16
C LEU A 210 -7.67 -15.31 -28.95
N PRO A 211 -8.95 -14.87 -28.88
CA PRO A 211 -10.00 -15.45 -29.71
C PRO A 211 -9.77 -15.27 -31.21
N LEU A 212 -9.20 -14.16 -31.64
CA LEU A 212 -8.91 -13.87 -33.06
C LEU A 212 -7.81 -14.80 -33.59
N LEU A 213 -6.77 -15.04 -32.80
CA LEU A 213 -5.73 -16.00 -33.12
C LEU A 213 -6.25 -17.44 -33.19
N MET A 214 -7.08 -17.84 -32.21
CA MET A 214 -7.66 -19.18 -32.18
C MET A 214 -8.61 -19.44 -33.35
N ASN A 215 -9.28 -18.42 -33.86
CA ASN A 215 -10.18 -18.51 -35.00
C ASN A 215 -9.47 -18.31 -36.36
N GLY A 216 -8.13 -18.15 -36.40
CA GLY A 216 -7.37 -17.91 -37.61
C GLY A 216 -7.64 -16.58 -38.31
N GLN A 217 -8.25 -15.61 -37.61
CA GLN A 217 -8.58 -14.29 -38.14
C GLN A 217 -7.37 -13.33 -38.11
N VAL A 218 -6.34 -13.67 -37.36
CA VAL A 218 -5.05 -12.94 -37.28
C VAL A 218 -3.92 -13.96 -37.26
N SER A 219 -2.85 -13.71 -37.99
CA SER A 219 -1.62 -14.49 -37.92
C SER A 219 -0.52 -13.69 -37.21
N VAL A 220 0.33 -14.36 -36.47
CA VAL A 220 1.55 -13.77 -35.92
C VAL A 220 2.62 -13.83 -37.03
N ASN A 221 3.12 -12.69 -37.48
CA ASN A 221 4.28 -12.66 -38.39
C ASN A 221 5.49 -13.18 -37.63
N SER A 222 6.10 -14.26 -38.14
CA SER A 222 7.33 -14.84 -37.57
C SER A 222 8.61 -14.06 -37.92
N ASP A 223 8.51 -12.98 -38.66
CA ASP A 223 9.66 -12.24 -39.22
C ASP A 223 10.30 -11.22 -38.25
N LEU A 224 9.94 -11.27 -36.92
CA LEU A 224 10.55 -10.40 -35.90
C LEU A 224 11.66 -11.07 -35.08
N SER A 225 12.24 -12.17 -35.59
CA SER A 225 13.25 -12.93 -34.84
C SER A 225 14.68 -12.85 -35.37
N ASP A 226 14.98 -11.89 -36.25
CA ASP A 226 16.37 -11.66 -36.73
C ASP A 226 16.68 -10.16 -36.74
N ASP A 227 17.12 -9.61 -35.57
CA ASP A 227 18.04 -8.48 -35.44
C ASP A 227 18.65 -8.48 -34.02
#